data_c485011b315a6c844efc524adc20418f
#
_entry.id   c485011b315a6c844efc524adc20418f
#
_cell.length_a   1.000
_cell.length_b   1.000
_cell.length_c   1.000
_cell.angle_alpha   90.00
_cell.angle_beta   90.00
_cell.angle_gamma   90.00
#
_symmetry.space_group_name_H-M   'P 1'
#
loop_
_entity.id
_entity.type
_entity.pdbx_description
1 polymer ?
#
loop_
_entity_poly.entity_id
_entity_poly.type
_entity_poly.pdbx_seq_one_letter_code
_entity_poly.pdbx_strand_id
1 'polypeptide(L)'
;KLKKEYEWLKEVDKFALTNTIYNMDAAYRKFFKEHAGYPKFKSKHDNHKSYTTNITNGNITVDFKCNRVKLPKLKDVKAKLHRSFSGQIKSATISQVPSGKYYVSILVETEHMELPHTNQNTGID
;
A
#
# COMPACT_ATOMS: atom_id res chain seq x y z
N LYS A 1 25.03 -1.11 -0.64
CA LYS A 1 25.96 -2.26 -0.72
C LYS A 1 25.28 -3.45 -1.40
N LEU A 2 24.15 -3.98 -0.88
CA LEU A 2 23.43 -5.14 -1.43
C LEU A 2 23.00 -5.01 -2.90
N LYS A 3 22.58 -3.83 -3.37
CA LYS A 3 22.20 -3.62 -4.79
C LYS A 3 23.38 -3.69 -5.78
N LYS A 4 24.62 -3.67 -5.31
CA LYS A 4 25.80 -3.90 -6.13
C LYS A 4 26.09 -5.40 -6.25
N GLU A 5 25.77 -6.15 -5.25
CA GLU A 5 26.01 -7.59 -5.10
C GLU A 5 24.87 -8.39 -5.77
N TYR A 6 23.62 -7.92 -5.63
CA TYR A 6 22.43 -8.55 -6.20
C TYR A 6 21.74 -7.62 -7.19
N GLU A 7 21.99 -7.81 -8.48
CA GLU A 7 21.46 -6.93 -9.54
C GLU A 7 19.93 -6.93 -9.62
N TRP A 8 19.29 -8.06 -9.38
CA TRP A 8 17.83 -8.19 -9.38
C TRP A 8 17.13 -7.25 -8.37
N LEU A 9 17.82 -6.81 -7.31
CA LEU A 9 17.29 -5.82 -6.38
C LEU A 9 17.10 -4.42 -7.02
N LYS A 10 17.70 -4.16 -8.18
CA LYS A 10 17.50 -2.90 -8.91
C LYS A 10 16.16 -2.87 -9.64
N GLU A 11 15.60 -4.02 -9.96
CA GLU A 11 14.28 -4.15 -10.61
C GLU A 11 13.14 -3.84 -9.64
N VAL A 12 13.36 -4.08 -8.36
CA VAL A 12 12.36 -3.87 -7.31
C VAL A 12 12.37 -2.41 -6.84
N ASP A 13 11.17 -1.87 -6.58
CA ASP A 13 11.04 -0.54 -6.01
C ASP A 13 11.73 -0.44 -4.63
N LYS A 14 12.44 0.66 -4.44
CA LYS A 14 13.20 0.96 -3.21
C LYS A 14 12.29 0.93 -1.97
N PHE A 15 11.12 1.54 -2.06
CA PHE A 15 10.22 1.65 -0.91
C PHE A 15 9.53 0.32 -0.59
N ALA A 16 9.26 -0.52 -1.58
CA ALA A 16 8.77 -1.86 -1.35
C ALA A 16 9.75 -2.68 -0.48
N LEU A 17 11.04 -2.59 -0.76
CA LEU A 17 12.08 -3.23 0.05
C LEU A 17 12.16 -2.65 1.46
N THR A 18 12.15 -1.32 1.60
CA THR A 18 12.22 -0.63 2.90
C THR A 18 11.01 -0.97 3.76
N ASN A 19 9.80 -0.92 3.20
CA ASN A 19 8.57 -1.24 3.92
C ASN A 19 8.55 -2.71 4.38
N THR A 20 9.13 -3.62 3.61
CA THR A 20 9.26 -5.03 4.03
C THR A 20 10.13 -5.16 5.28
N ILE A 21 11.23 -4.40 5.37
CA ILE A 21 12.09 -4.39 6.57
C ILE A 21 11.34 -3.81 7.78
N TYR A 22 10.61 -2.71 7.60
CA TYR A 22 9.79 -2.13 8.68
C TYR A 22 8.68 -3.07 9.15
N ASN A 23 8.03 -3.78 8.24
CA ASN A 23 7.01 -4.75 8.59
C ASN A 23 7.60 -5.93 9.39
N MET A 24 8.80 -6.37 9.02
CA MET A 24 9.53 -7.40 9.77
C MET A 24 9.89 -6.92 11.17
N ASP A 25 10.46 -5.72 11.32
CA ASP A 25 10.78 -5.12 12.60
C ASP A 25 9.53 -4.99 13.49
N ALA A 26 8.43 -4.50 12.93
CA ALA A 26 7.16 -4.38 13.64
C ALA A 26 6.63 -5.75 14.11
N ALA A 27 6.76 -6.79 13.30
CA ALA A 27 6.34 -8.14 13.67
C ALA A 27 7.18 -8.70 14.84
N TYR A 28 8.49 -8.50 14.83
CA TYR A 28 9.37 -8.90 15.95
C TYR A 28 9.10 -8.08 17.20
N ARG A 29 8.84 -6.77 17.09
CA ARG A 29 8.45 -5.94 18.25
C ARG A 29 7.18 -6.45 18.89
N LYS A 30 6.16 -6.82 18.11
CA LYS A 30 4.93 -7.41 18.63
C LYS A 30 5.19 -8.75 19.33
N PHE A 31 6.04 -9.59 18.77
CA PHE A 31 6.42 -10.85 19.39
C PHE A 31 7.07 -10.63 20.77
N PHE A 32 8.06 -9.73 20.88
CA PHE A 32 8.80 -9.52 22.12
C PHE A 32 8.05 -8.70 23.17
N LYS A 33 7.21 -7.73 22.76
CA LYS A 33 6.54 -6.81 23.68
C LYS A 33 5.08 -7.19 23.99
N GLU A 34 4.38 -7.71 23.00
CA GLU A 34 2.94 -7.98 23.09
C GLU A 34 2.62 -9.48 23.18
N HIS A 35 3.64 -10.33 23.29
CA HIS A 35 3.51 -11.80 23.32
C HIS A 35 2.71 -12.38 22.14
N ALA A 36 2.76 -11.69 20.99
CA ALA A 36 2.16 -12.20 19.76
C ALA A 36 2.89 -13.45 19.27
N GLY A 37 2.30 -14.19 18.33
CA GLY A 37 2.94 -15.37 17.75
C GLY A 37 4.25 -15.03 17.04
N TYR A 38 5.19 -16.00 16.99
CA TYR A 38 6.47 -15.82 16.29
C TYR A 38 6.27 -15.48 14.81
N PRO A 39 6.97 -14.46 14.29
CA PRO A 39 6.85 -14.07 12.88
C PRO A 39 7.21 -15.20 11.94
N LYS A 40 6.35 -15.50 10.98
CA LYS A 40 6.58 -16.51 9.96
C LYS A 40 7.02 -15.87 8.66
N PHE A 41 7.99 -16.47 7.96
CA PHE A 41 8.35 -16.09 6.61
C PHE A 41 7.18 -16.35 5.67
N LYS A 42 6.91 -15.39 4.76
CA LYS A 42 5.95 -15.61 3.69
C LYS A 42 6.44 -16.72 2.77
N SER A 43 5.60 -17.71 2.53
CA SER A 43 5.90 -18.78 1.60
C SER A 43 5.77 -18.31 0.15
N LYS A 44 6.57 -18.90 -0.75
CA LYS A 44 6.40 -18.72 -2.20
C LYS A 44 5.02 -19.19 -2.68
N HIS A 45 4.44 -20.15 -1.97
CA HIS A 45 3.13 -20.74 -2.25
C HIS A 45 1.97 -19.96 -1.61
N ASP A 46 2.25 -18.89 -0.84
CA ASP A 46 1.21 -18.02 -0.32
C ASP A 46 0.52 -17.29 -1.49
N ASN A 47 -0.79 -17.48 -1.57
CA ASN A 47 -1.61 -16.90 -2.63
C ASN A 47 -1.96 -15.42 -2.40
N HIS A 48 -1.68 -14.87 -1.22
CA HIS A 48 -1.85 -13.46 -0.90
C HIS A 48 -0.49 -12.74 -0.95
N LYS A 49 -0.23 -12.06 -2.04
CA LYS A 49 1.01 -11.30 -2.23
C LYS A 49 0.69 -9.81 -2.22
N SER A 50 1.45 -9.03 -1.47
CA SER A 50 1.29 -7.58 -1.44
C SER A 50 2.61 -6.87 -1.17
N TYR A 51 2.73 -5.65 -1.68
CA TYR A 51 3.79 -4.73 -1.31
C TYR A 51 3.25 -3.30 -1.25
N THR A 52 3.89 -2.46 -0.45
CA THR A 52 3.55 -1.04 -0.31
C THR A 52 4.70 -0.18 -0.79
N THR A 53 4.39 0.84 -1.58
CA THR A 53 5.33 1.86 -2.04
C THR A 53 4.87 3.25 -1.60
N ASN A 54 5.82 4.11 -1.27
CA ASN A 54 5.54 5.46 -0.79
C ASN A 54 5.74 6.49 -1.92
N ILE A 55 5.02 7.60 -1.82
CA ILE A 55 5.19 8.69 -2.77
C ILE A 55 6.55 9.39 -2.56
N THR A 56 7.21 9.68 -3.66
CA THR A 56 8.39 10.54 -3.70
C THR A 56 8.45 11.20 -5.07
N ASN A 57 8.48 12.52 -5.09
CA ASN A 57 8.59 13.30 -6.33
C ASN A 57 7.57 12.91 -7.42
N GLY A 58 6.30 12.63 -7.04
CA GLY A 58 5.25 12.30 -8.00
C GLY A 58 5.41 10.95 -8.71
N ASN A 59 6.10 10.00 -8.08
CA ASN A 59 6.28 8.64 -8.62
C ASN A 59 5.00 7.80 -8.65
N ILE A 60 3.94 8.24 -7.95
CA ILE A 60 2.62 7.63 -7.95
C ILE A 60 1.63 8.68 -8.43
N THR A 61 0.94 8.42 -9.51
CA THR A 61 -0.14 9.29 -10.03
C THR A 61 -1.33 8.47 -10.48
N VAL A 62 -2.52 9.07 -10.39
CA VAL A 62 -3.77 8.44 -10.83
C VAL A 62 -4.42 9.33 -11.86
N ASP A 63 -4.68 8.78 -13.04
CA ASP A 63 -5.43 9.43 -14.10
C ASP A 63 -6.83 8.82 -14.17
N PHE A 64 -7.81 9.56 -13.66
CA PHE A 64 -9.21 9.15 -13.66
C PHE A 64 -9.85 9.21 -15.05
N LYS A 65 -9.33 10.03 -15.96
CA LYS A 65 -9.85 10.14 -17.32
C LYS A 65 -9.48 8.93 -18.18
N CYS A 66 -8.21 8.52 -18.09
CA CYS A 66 -7.68 7.39 -18.86
C CYS A 66 -7.78 6.06 -18.10
N ASN A 67 -8.27 6.03 -16.87
CA ASN A 67 -8.29 4.84 -16.00
C ASN A 67 -6.89 4.21 -15.88
N ARG A 68 -5.92 5.01 -15.50
CA ARG A 68 -4.52 4.57 -15.35
C ARG A 68 -3.95 4.96 -14.00
N VAL A 69 -3.10 4.11 -13.49
CA VAL A 69 -2.31 4.35 -12.28
C VAL A 69 -0.84 4.20 -12.65
N LYS A 70 -0.05 5.24 -12.41
CA LYS A 70 1.39 5.20 -12.53
C LYS A 70 1.98 4.71 -11.23
N LEU A 71 2.83 3.71 -11.30
CA LEU A 71 3.52 3.12 -10.16
C LEU A 71 5.04 3.08 -10.41
N PRO A 72 5.85 3.18 -9.35
CA PRO A 72 7.30 3.04 -9.47
C PRO A 72 7.66 1.72 -10.14
N LYS A 73 8.57 1.77 -11.10
CA LYS A 73 9.05 0.62 -11.89
C LYS A 73 8.04 0.01 -12.87
N LEU A 74 6.73 0.18 -12.67
CA LEU A 74 5.69 -0.44 -13.50
C LEU A 74 5.11 0.48 -14.60
N LYS A 75 5.56 1.76 -14.66
CA LYS A 75 4.99 2.77 -15.58
C LYS A 75 3.46 2.93 -15.39
N ASP A 76 2.74 3.20 -16.47
CA ASP A 76 1.30 3.40 -16.45
C ASP A 76 0.55 2.07 -16.60
N VAL A 77 -0.15 1.68 -15.54
CA VAL A 77 -0.94 0.46 -15.49
C VAL A 77 -2.42 0.81 -15.67
N LYS A 78 -3.10 0.11 -16.57
CA LYS A 78 -4.55 0.24 -16.72
C LYS A 78 -5.25 -0.33 -15.48
N ALA A 79 -6.15 0.45 -14.86
CA ALA A 79 -6.87 0.07 -13.66
C ALA A 79 -8.34 0.48 -13.75
N LYS A 80 -9.25 -0.33 -13.23
CA LYS A 80 -10.66 0.06 -13.09
C LYS A 80 -10.80 0.94 -11.85
N LEU A 81 -10.92 2.24 -12.06
CA LEU A 81 -11.07 3.23 -11.00
C LEU A 81 -12.56 3.41 -10.70
N HIS A 82 -13.02 2.99 -9.52
CA HIS A 82 -14.43 3.05 -9.12
C HIS A 82 -14.74 4.19 -8.14
N ARG A 83 -13.72 4.85 -7.61
CA ARG A 83 -13.84 6.02 -6.74
C ARG A 83 -12.85 7.09 -7.16
N SER A 84 -13.33 8.33 -7.27
CA SER A 84 -12.47 9.50 -7.36
C SER A 84 -12.11 9.98 -5.96
N PHE A 85 -10.97 10.59 -5.82
CA PHE A 85 -10.54 11.23 -4.58
C PHE A 85 -9.86 12.56 -4.90
N SER A 86 -9.87 13.46 -3.93
CA SER A 86 -9.07 14.67 -3.90
C SER A 86 -8.13 14.63 -2.72
N GLY A 87 -6.93 15.19 -2.85
CA GLY A 87 -5.95 15.21 -1.77
C GLY A 87 -4.59 14.68 -2.21
N GLN A 88 -3.67 14.63 -1.26
CA GLN A 88 -2.29 14.25 -1.51
C GLN A 88 -2.10 12.74 -1.32
N ILE A 89 -1.65 12.06 -2.36
CA ILE A 89 -1.29 10.64 -2.27
C ILE A 89 -0.07 10.49 -1.33
N LYS A 90 -0.13 9.56 -0.40
CA LYS A 90 0.97 9.22 0.52
C LYS A 90 1.64 7.90 0.17
N SER A 91 0.85 6.89 -0.13
CA SER A 91 1.35 5.57 -0.50
C SER A 91 0.35 4.80 -1.35
N ALA A 92 0.83 3.75 -1.99
CA ALA A 92 0.01 2.78 -2.69
C ALA A 92 0.40 1.36 -2.26
N THR A 93 -0.59 0.53 -2.00
CA THR A 93 -0.40 -0.89 -1.72
C THR A 93 -0.98 -1.70 -2.86
N ILE A 94 -0.15 -2.50 -3.48
CA ILE A 94 -0.52 -3.40 -4.55
C ILE A 94 -0.67 -4.80 -3.97
N SER A 95 -1.78 -5.46 -4.23
CA SER A 95 -2.06 -6.80 -3.73
C SER A 95 -2.55 -7.72 -4.85
N GLN A 96 -2.16 -8.98 -4.77
CA GLN A 96 -2.66 -10.07 -5.59
C GLN A 96 -3.46 -11.02 -4.71
N VAL A 97 -4.66 -11.37 -5.14
CA VAL A 97 -5.53 -12.33 -4.45
C VAL A 97 -5.41 -13.72 -5.10
N PRO A 98 -5.89 -14.79 -4.42
CA PRO A 98 -5.81 -16.17 -4.94
C PRO A 98 -6.40 -16.37 -6.33
N SER A 99 -7.41 -15.57 -6.71
CA SER A 99 -8.01 -15.60 -8.06
C SER A 99 -7.11 -15.02 -9.17
N GLY A 100 -5.89 -14.59 -8.85
CA GLY A 100 -4.95 -13.96 -9.79
C GLY A 100 -5.24 -12.49 -10.09
N LYS A 101 -6.29 -11.90 -9.51
CA LYS A 101 -6.62 -10.49 -9.70
C LYS A 101 -5.70 -9.59 -8.87
N TYR A 102 -5.40 -8.42 -9.42
CA TYR A 102 -4.61 -7.39 -8.75
C TYR A 102 -5.48 -6.24 -8.31
N TYR A 103 -5.17 -5.69 -7.14
CA TYR A 103 -5.82 -4.53 -6.57
C TYR A 103 -4.77 -3.50 -6.17
N VAL A 104 -5.14 -2.23 -6.26
CA VAL A 104 -4.36 -1.11 -5.75
C VAL A 104 -5.18 -0.35 -4.72
N SER A 105 -4.64 -0.20 -3.52
CA SER A 105 -5.17 0.63 -2.45
C SER A 105 -4.30 1.86 -2.32
N ILE A 106 -4.89 3.05 -2.43
CA ILE A 106 -4.16 4.31 -2.40
C ILE A 106 -4.51 5.04 -1.11
N LEU A 107 -3.50 5.35 -0.32
CA LEU A 107 -3.63 6.19 0.86
C LEU A 107 -3.52 7.66 0.45
N VAL A 108 -4.56 8.42 0.76
CA VAL A 108 -4.66 9.83 0.42
C VAL A 108 -4.88 10.65 1.70
N GLU A 109 -4.16 11.73 1.85
CA GLU A 109 -4.41 12.72 2.88
C GLU A 109 -5.38 13.76 2.33
N THR A 110 -6.49 13.95 3.02
CA THR A 110 -7.53 14.95 2.69
C THR A 110 -7.75 15.85 3.90
N GLU A 111 -8.16 17.08 3.66
CA GLU A 111 -8.61 17.95 4.75
C GLU A 111 -9.91 17.41 5.33
N HIS A 112 -9.98 17.34 6.65
CA HIS A 112 -11.20 16.99 7.36
C HIS A 112 -12.10 18.21 7.42
N MET A 113 -13.25 18.14 6.75
CA MET A 113 -14.32 19.10 6.96
C MET A 113 -15.19 18.64 8.13
N GLU A 114 -15.25 19.43 9.18
CA GLU A 114 -16.17 19.16 10.28
C GLU A 114 -17.61 19.17 9.74
N LEU A 115 -18.33 18.09 10.00
CA LEU A 115 -19.75 18.03 9.65
C LEU A 115 -20.53 18.95 10.59
N PRO A 116 -21.55 19.68 10.07
CA PRO A 116 -22.40 20.50 10.92
C PRO A 116 -23.05 19.62 12.00
N HIS A 117 -23.04 20.11 13.23
CA HIS A 117 -23.73 19.44 14.33
C HIS A 117 -25.22 19.33 14.02
N THR A 118 -25.72 18.12 13.93
CA THR A 118 -27.16 17.87 13.83
C THR A 118 -27.72 17.63 15.23
N ASN A 119 -28.84 18.27 15.56
CA ASN A 119 -29.55 18.02 16.82
C ASN A 119 -30.38 16.72 16.80
N GLN A 120 -30.09 15.84 15.85
CA GLN A 120 -30.76 14.54 15.75
C GLN A 120 -29.99 13.50 16.57
N ASN A 121 -30.63 13.00 17.60
CA ASN A 121 -30.17 11.87 18.39
C ASN A 121 -30.70 10.58 17.75
N THR A 122 -29.82 9.74 17.24
CA THR A 122 -30.18 8.40 16.78
C THR A 122 -29.81 7.41 17.88
N GLY A 123 -30.81 6.81 18.49
CA GLY A 123 -30.61 5.68 19.41
C GLY A 123 -30.21 4.45 18.59
N ILE A 124 -29.22 3.73 19.06
CA ILE A 124 -28.87 2.40 18.55
C ILE A 124 -29.36 1.42 19.62
N ASP A 125 -30.36 0.60 19.28
CA ASP A 125 -30.85 -0.50 20.11
C ASP A 125 -29.95 -1.73 19.96
#